data_75b7ac624f78cb786e6fe6af41dbc052
#
_entry.id   75b7ac624f78cb786e6fe6af41dbc052
#
_cell.length_a   1.000
_cell.length_b   1.000
_cell.length_c   1.000
_cell.angle_alpha   90.00
_cell.angle_beta   90.00
_cell.angle_gamma   90.00
#
_symmetry.space_group_name_H-M   'P 1'
#
loop_
_entity.id
_entity.type
_entity.pdbx_description
1 polymer ?
#
loop_
_entity_poly.entity_id
_entity_poly.type
_entity_poly.pdbx_seq_one_letter_code
_entity_poly.pdbx_strand_id
1 'polypeptide(L)'
;MIYKVKKVNHPHDIVTSVPGSKSITNRALLIAALASGRSVLKGCLFSDDSRHFIDALIRLGFPVLVDEDKRKITITGFGGRIPKNEAEIDVGSAGTAARFLTALLGLSKGRYHIVSSEQMKKRPMKDLLVSLEKLGAHIEYDENEYHFPFTIGNTGEYADTVDINVDKSSQFLSALLISAIVMEKNFTINVTGTHGMAYVEMTRLMMKQFGLDVMQDKKLSLIHI
;
A
#
# COMPACT_ATOMS: atom_id res chain seq x y z
N MET A 1 22.89 15.83 20.90
CA MET A 1 24.12 15.03 20.76
C MET A 1 24.88 15.59 19.56
N ILE A 2 26.17 15.98 19.73
CA ILE A 2 26.99 16.57 18.66
C ILE A 2 28.01 15.51 18.25
N TYR A 3 28.01 15.13 16.97
CA TYR A 3 28.99 14.20 16.41
C TYR A 3 30.09 14.98 15.70
N LYS A 4 31.36 14.71 16.04
CA LYS A 4 32.51 15.20 15.29
C LYS A 4 32.75 14.30 14.09
N VAL A 5 32.53 14.82 12.87
CA VAL A 5 32.86 14.12 11.63
C VAL A 5 34.36 14.33 11.35
N LYS A 6 35.10 13.23 11.16
CA LYS A 6 36.49 13.30 10.72
C LYS A 6 36.55 13.47 9.20
N LYS A 7 37.33 14.45 8.74
CA LYS A 7 37.60 14.60 7.31
C LYS A 7 38.43 13.42 6.82
N VAL A 8 37.97 12.77 5.78
CA VAL A 8 38.76 11.75 5.07
C VAL A 8 39.65 12.47 4.08
N ASN A 9 40.97 12.36 4.24
CA ASN A 9 41.96 13.10 3.48
C ASN A 9 42.31 12.40 2.15
N HIS A 10 41.96 11.13 1.99
CA HIS A 10 42.18 10.37 0.75
C HIS A 10 40.89 9.69 0.36
N PRO A 11 40.51 9.74 -0.95
CA PRO A 11 39.38 8.96 -1.44
C PRO A 11 39.73 7.48 -1.30
N HIS A 12 38.82 6.73 -0.73
CA HIS A 12 38.87 5.27 -0.69
C HIS A 12 37.72 4.72 -1.50
N ASP A 13 38.00 3.77 -2.36
CA ASP A 13 36.94 2.99 -3.02
C ASP A 13 36.31 2.08 -1.99
N ILE A 14 35.13 2.46 -1.52
CA ILE A 14 34.36 1.67 -0.56
C ILE A 14 33.21 1.02 -1.28
N VAL A 15 33.20 -0.30 -1.34
CA VAL A 15 32.07 -1.09 -1.80
C VAL A 15 31.23 -1.49 -0.58
N THR A 16 30.01 -1.04 -0.53
CA THR A 16 29.07 -1.41 0.53
C THR A 16 27.74 -1.85 -0.04
N SER A 17 27.04 -2.72 0.66
CA SER A 17 25.66 -3.09 0.36
C SER A 17 24.72 -2.44 1.36
N VAL A 18 23.60 -1.93 0.89
CA VAL A 18 22.54 -1.38 1.72
C VAL A 18 21.41 -2.39 1.87
N PRO A 19 20.66 -2.38 2.98
CA PRO A 19 19.46 -3.19 3.13
C PRO A 19 18.42 -2.80 2.09
N GLY A 20 17.43 -3.68 1.84
CA GLY A 20 16.29 -3.39 0.98
C GLY A 20 15.49 -2.17 1.45
N SER A 21 14.77 -1.56 0.54
CA SER A 21 13.89 -0.43 0.86
C SER A 21 12.54 -0.90 1.40
N LYS A 22 12.13 -0.39 2.57
CA LYS A 22 10.81 -0.65 3.14
C LYS A 22 9.68 -0.23 2.18
N SER A 23 9.80 0.96 1.62
CA SER A 23 8.79 1.52 0.71
C SER A 23 8.63 0.71 -0.58
N ILE A 24 9.71 0.16 -1.11
CA ILE A 24 9.69 -0.71 -2.29
C ILE A 24 9.14 -2.08 -1.90
N THR A 25 9.60 -2.68 -0.79
CA THR A 25 9.15 -4.00 -0.35
C THR A 25 7.63 -4.05 -0.15
N ASN A 26 7.05 -3.08 0.57
CA ASN A 26 5.61 -3.09 0.84
C ASN A 26 4.77 -2.88 -0.44
N ARG A 27 5.23 -2.06 -1.38
CA ARG A 27 4.58 -1.92 -2.68
C ARG A 27 4.65 -3.21 -3.49
N ALA A 28 5.84 -3.81 -3.56
CA ALA A 28 6.04 -5.05 -4.29
C ALA A 28 5.18 -6.19 -3.74
N LEU A 29 5.04 -6.29 -2.41
CA LEU A 29 4.17 -7.27 -1.75
C LEU A 29 2.72 -7.13 -2.23
N LEU A 30 2.17 -5.91 -2.23
CA LEU A 30 0.79 -5.68 -2.65
C LEU A 30 0.59 -5.93 -4.14
N ILE A 31 1.46 -5.36 -4.99
CA ILE A 31 1.34 -5.53 -6.45
C ILE A 31 1.48 -7.01 -6.82
N ALA A 32 2.42 -7.76 -6.20
CA ALA A 32 2.60 -9.18 -6.44
C ALA A 32 1.39 -10.03 -5.99
N ALA A 33 0.73 -9.65 -4.87
CA ALA A 33 -0.49 -10.32 -4.42
C ALA A 33 -1.67 -10.09 -5.38
N LEU A 34 -1.72 -8.92 -6.02
CA LEU A 34 -2.77 -8.56 -6.99
C LEU A 34 -2.45 -8.99 -8.43
N ALA A 35 -1.20 -9.33 -8.73
CA ALA A 35 -0.82 -9.86 -10.05
C ALA A 35 -1.40 -11.27 -10.27
N SER A 36 -1.38 -11.75 -11.51
CA SER A 36 -1.74 -13.13 -11.83
C SER A 36 -0.53 -14.05 -11.70
N GLY A 37 -0.68 -15.15 -10.93
CA GLY A 37 0.33 -16.17 -10.81
C GLY A 37 1.44 -15.88 -9.81
N ARG A 38 2.60 -16.50 -10.01
CA ARG A 38 3.69 -16.54 -9.03
C ARG A 38 4.71 -15.42 -9.28
N SER A 39 4.93 -14.59 -8.28
CA SER A 39 5.97 -13.56 -8.25
C SER A 39 7.08 -13.91 -7.25
N VAL A 40 8.34 -13.59 -7.60
CA VAL A 40 9.50 -13.76 -6.72
C VAL A 40 10.17 -12.42 -6.49
N LEU A 41 10.04 -11.91 -5.27
CA LEU A 41 10.64 -10.66 -4.83
C LEU A 41 12.01 -10.95 -4.21
N LYS A 42 13.06 -10.27 -4.67
CA LYS A 42 14.44 -10.41 -4.17
C LYS A 42 14.92 -9.11 -3.56
N GLY A 43 15.82 -9.18 -2.57
CA GLY A 43 16.35 -8.03 -1.86
C GLY A 43 15.33 -7.36 -0.93
N CYS A 44 14.33 -8.10 -0.46
CA CYS A 44 13.31 -7.60 0.45
C CYS A 44 13.91 -7.12 1.79
N LEU A 45 13.31 -6.08 2.35
CA LEU A 45 13.58 -5.65 3.71
C LEU A 45 12.58 -6.31 4.66
N PHE A 46 13.10 -7.04 5.65
CA PHE A 46 12.30 -7.57 6.76
C PHE A 46 12.35 -6.61 7.95
N SER A 47 11.35 -5.79 8.07
CA SER A 47 11.09 -4.88 9.18
C SER A 47 9.74 -5.21 9.79
N ASP A 48 9.41 -4.64 10.95
CA ASP A 48 8.08 -4.83 11.54
C ASP A 48 6.96 -4.46 10.57
N ASP A 49 7.13 -3.35 9.82
CA ASP A 49 6.16 -2.93 8.79
C ASP A 49 5.93 -4.01 7.71
N SER A 50 7.00 -4.63 7.20
CA SER A 50 6.87 -5.66 6.16
C SER A 50 6.35 -6.98 6.72
N ARG A 51 6.66 -7.29 7.98
CA ARG A 51 6.12 -8.49 8.67
C ARG A 51 4.61 -8.37 8.87
N HIS A 52 4.10 -7.24 9.34
CA HIS A 52 2.66 -6.98 9.42
C HIS A 52 1.99 -7.09 8.05
N PHE A 53 2.66 -6.60 6.99
CA PHE A 53 2.12 -6.71 5.64
C PHE A 53 2.06 -8.16 5.15
N ILE A 54 3.12 -8.94 5.38
CA ILE A 54 3.17 -10.37 5.04
C ILE A 54 2.09 -11.15 5.78
N ASP A 55 1.95 -10.93 7.10
CA ASP A 55 0.92 -11.59 7.90
C ASP A 55 -0.49 -11.26 7.39
N ALA A 56 -0.75 -9.99 7.08
CA ALA A 56 -2.01 -9.57 6.50
C ALA A 56 -2.32 -10.31 5.18
N LEU A 57 -1.35 -10.45 4.27
CA LEU A 57 -1.55 -11.19 3.03
C LEU A 57 -1.84 -12.67 3.28
N ILE A 58 -1.16 -13.30 4.25
CA ILE A 58 -1.41 -14.69 4.64
C ILE A 58 -2.83 -14.82 5.22
N ARG A 59 -3.26 -13.90 6.10
CA ARG A 59 -4.62 -13.90 6.67
C ARG A 59 -5.69 -13.72 5.60
N LEU A 60 -5.43 -12.92 4.57
CA LEU A 60 -6.29 -12.75 3.39
C LEU A 60 -6.29 -13.97 2.45
N GLY A 61 -5.46 -14.98 2.73
CA GLY A 61 -5.44 -16.25 2.02
C GLY A 61 -4.45 -16.33 0.85
N PHE A 62 -3.58 -15.34 0.69
CA PHE A 62 -2.52 -15.41 -0.32
C PHE A 62 -1.44 -16.42 0.09
N PRO A 63 -1.00 -17.33 -0.80
CA PRO A 63 0.17 -18.17 -0.55
C PRO A 63 1.44 -17.31 -0.57
N VAL A 64 2.09 -17.19 0.58
CA VAL A 64 3.34 -16.45 0.76
C VAL A 64 4.41 -17.37 1.35
N LEU A 65 5.57 -17.45 0.70
CA LEU A 65 6.74 -18.16 1.19
C LEU A 65 7.86 -17.15 1.44
N VAL A 66 8.38 -17.15 2.66
CA VAL A 66 9.41 -16.24 3.13
C VAL A 66 10.73 -16.98 3.31
N ASP A 67 11.82 -16.43 2.76
CA ASP A 67 13.20 -16.88 2.94
C ASP A 67 14.02 -15.64 3.34
N GLU A 68 14.11 -15.41 4.67
CA GLU A 68 14.77 -14.21 5.22
C GLU A 68 16.28 -14.23 4.96
N ASP A 69 16.91 -15.39 5.01
CA ASP A 69 18.36 -15.53 4.79
C ASP A 69 18.73 -15.10 3.37
N LYS A 70 17.90 -15.44 2.40
CA LYS A 70 18.07 -15.02 1.00
C LYS A 70 17.39 -13.70 0.66
N ARG A 71 16.80 -13.02 1.63
CA ARG A 71 16.02 -11.78 1.45
C ARG A 71 14.99 -11.93 0.31
N LYS A 72 14.27 -13.05 0.30
CA LYS A 72 13.37 -13.43 -0.78
C LYS A 72 11.97 -13.72 -0.25
N ILE A 73 10.96 -13.23 -0.98
CA ILE A 73 9.55 -13.55 -0.74
C ILE A 73 8.95 -14.04 -2.05
N THR A 74 8.23 -15.15 -1.98
CA THR A 74 7.47 -15.67 -3.12
C THR A 74 5.98 -15.56 -2.80
N ILE A 75 5.20 -14.94 -3.70
CA ILE A 75 3.77 -14.73 -3.54
C ILE A 75 3.06 -15.29 -4.76
N THR A 76 1.94 -15.99 -4.54
CA THR A 76 1.01 -16.34 -5.61
C THR A 76 -0.17 -15.38 -5.56
N GLY A 77 -0.31 -14.56 -6.59
CA GLY A 77 -1.39 -13.60 -6.75
C GLY A 77 -2.55 -14.16 -7.57
N PHE A 78 -3.72 -13.52 -7.46
CA PHE A 78 -4.99 -14.02 -8.03
C PHE A 78 -5.64 -13.02 -9.01
N GLY A 79 -4.85 -12.18 -9.68
CA GLY A 79 -5.35 -11.28 -10.71
C GLY A 79 -6.41 -10.29 -10.19
N GLY A 80 -6.07 -9.50 -9.17
CA GLY A 80 -6.95 -8.53 -8.55
C GLY A 80 -7.95 -9.09 -7.53
N ARG A 81 -8.04 -10.42 -7.34
CA ARG A 81 -8.99 -11.03 -6.37
C ARG A 81 -8.32 -11.32 -5.04
N ILE A 82 -9.03 -11.07 -3.94
CA ILE A 82 -8.63 -11.49 -2.61
C ILE A 82 -9.22 -12.89 -2.36
N PRO A 83 -8.40 -13.88 -1.92
CA PRO A 83 -8.88 -15.25 -1.73
C PRO A 83 -9.97 -15.40 -0.66
N LYS A 84 -9.89 -14.64 0.43
CA LYS A 84 -10.89 -14.63 1.50
C LYS A 84 -11.67 -13.33 1.48
N ASN A 85 -12.98 -13.42 1.65
CA ASN A 85 -13.88 -12.27 1.72
C ASN A 85 -14.14 -11.78 3.15
N GLU A 86 -13.51 -12.40 4.15
CA GLU A 86 -13.58 -12.01 5.55
C GLU A 86 -12.23 -12.30 6.24
N ALA A 87 -11.72 -11.32 6.98
CA ALA A 87 -10.51 -11.47 7.80
C ALA A 87 -10.39 -10.37 8.85
N GLU A 88 -9.66 -10.66 9.93
CA GLU A 88 -9.14 -9.66 10.86
C GLU A 88 -7.67 -9.39 10.54
N ILE A 89 -7.32 -8.13 10.38
CA ILE A 89 -5.99 -7.67 9.94
C ILE A 89 -5.40 -6.71 10.97
N ASP A 90 -4.26 -7.08 11.54
CA ASP A 90 -3.47 -6.19 12.39
C ASP A 90 -2.37 -5.51 11.58
N VAL A 91 -2.45 -4.19 11.47
CA VAL A 91 -1.45 -3.38 10.77
C VAL A 91 -0.37 -2.83 11.70
N GLY A 92 -0.45 -3.10 13.01
CA GLY A 92 0.50 -2.63 14.02
C GLY A 92 0.74 -1.12 13.95
N SER A 93 2.00 -0.70 13.96
CA SER A 93 2.42 0.69 13.75
C SER A 93 2.82 1.00 12.30
N ALA A 94 2.60 0.06 11.39
CA ALA A 94 3.09 0.08 10.02
C ALA A 94 2.27 1.00 9.11
N GLY A 95 2.64 2.28 9.01
CA GLY A 95 1.85 3.27 8.28
C GLY A 95 1.62 2.97 6.79
N THR A 96 2.55 2.27 6.12
CA THR A 96 2.36 1.85 4.73
C THR A 96 1.39 0.67 4.64
N ALA A 97 1.53 -0.34 5.51
CA ALA A 97 0.59 -1.46 5.58
C ALA A 97 -0.82 -0.97 5.89
N ALA A 98 -0.98 -0.11 6.90
CA ALA A 98 -2.26 0.47 7.30
C ALA A 98 -2.99 1.12 6.11
N ARG A 99 -2.32 1.99 5.35
CA ARG A 99 -2.96 2.74 4.26
C ARG A 99 -3.20 1.90 3.02
N PHE A 100 -2.25 1.04 2.68
CA PHE A 100 -2.35 0.20 1.49
C PHE A 100 -3.41 -0.89 1.65
N LEU A 101 -3.42 -1.56 2.82
CA LEU A 101 -4.42 -2.59 3.10
C LEU A 101 -5.82 -1.98 3.28
N THR A 102 -5.94 -0.81 3.93
CA THR A 102 -7.23 -0.11 4.02
C THR A 102 -7.79 0.20 2.63
N ALA A 103 -6.97 0.73 1.70
CA ALA A 103 -7.43 1.01 0.35
C ALA A 103 -7.81 -0.28 -0.41
N LEU A 104 -6.97 -1.31 -0.32
CA LEU A 104 -7.26 -2.60 -0.93
C LEU A 104 -8.60 -3.17 -0.46
N LEU A 105 -8.79 -3.23 0.86
CA LEU A 105 -9.95 -3.88 1.47
C LEU A 105 -11.22 -3.03 1.30
N GLY A 106 -11.09 -1.69 1.30
CA GLY A 106 -12.19 -0.77 1.02
C GLY A 106 -12.67 -0.77 -0.43
N LEU A 107 -11.84 -1.24 -1.36
CA LEU A 107 -12.23 -1.43 -2.77
C LEU A 107 -12.55 -2.89 -3.11
N SER A 108 -12.41 -3.82 -2.16
CA SER A 108 -12.65 -5.24 -2.40
C SER A 108 -14.01 -5.68 -1.86
N LYS A 109 -14.63 -6.63 -2.56
CA LYS A 109 -15.84 -7.31 -2.06
C LYS A 109 -15.48 -8.13 -0.84
N GLY A 110 -16.21 -7.92 0.26
CA GLY A 110 -15.97 -8.62 1.51
C GLY A 110 -16.19 -7.73 2.74
N ARG A 111 -15.83 -8.25 3.90
CA ARG A 111 -15.94 -7.56 5.18
C ARG A 111 -14.69 -7.82 6.02
N TYR A 112 -13.89 -6.79 6.24
CA TYR A 112 -12.57 -6.91 6.86
C TYR A 112 -12.47 -6.01 8.08
N HIS A 113 -12.15 -6.59 9.23
CA HIS A 113 -11.88 -5.83 10.45
C HIS A 113 -10.40 -5.49 10.54
N ILE A 114 -10.08 -4.20 10.66
CA ILE A 114 -8.69 -3.73 10.69
C ILE A 114 -8.40 -3.10 12.05
N VAL A 115 -7.42 -3.68 12.73
CA VAL A 115 -6.91 -3.19 14.03
C VAL A 115 -5.50 -2.63 13.87
N SER A 116 -5.08 -1.80 14.81
CA SER A 116 -3.75 -1.20 14.81
C SER A 116 -3.24 -0.91 16.22
N SER A 117 -1.96 -0.54 16.32
CA SER A 117 -1.39 -0.03 17.57
C SER A 117 -1.94 1.35 17.95
N GLU A 118 -1.86 1.71 19.23
CA GLU A 118 -2.23 3.03 19.73
C GLU A 118 -1.47 4.19 19.04
N GLN A 119 -0.23 3.92 18.60
CA GLN A 119 0.53 4.89 17.84
C GLN A 119 -0.06 5.12 16.44
N MET A 120 -0.56 4.08 15.79
CA MET A 120 -1.15 4.18 14.47
C MET A 120 -2.54 4.83 14.51
N LYS A 121 -3.34 4.59 15.55
CA LYS A 121 -4.64 5.25 15.78
C LYS A 121 -4.54 6.78 15.70
N LYS A 122 -3.42 7.36 16.14
CA LYS A 122 -3.19 8.82 16.15
C LYS A 122 -2.76 9.40 14.79
N ARG A 123 -2.47 8.55 13.81
CA ARG A 123 -1.97 9.01 12.50
C ARG A 123 -3.13 9.33 11.55
N PRO A 124 -2.96 10.30 10.63
CA PRO A 124 -4.04 10.71 9.74
C PRO A 124 -4.44 9.56 8.79
N MET A 125 -5.75 9.29 8.76
CA MET A 125 -6.39 8.33 7.85
C MET A 125 -7.62 8.93 7.15
N LYS A 126 -8.17 10.05 7.67
CA LYS A 126 -9.43 10.64 7.23
C LYS A 126 -9.53 10.85 5.73
N ASP A 127 -8.52 11.48 5.11
CA ASP A 127 -8.59 11.82 3.69
C ASP A 127 -8.70 10.56 2.80
N LEU A 128 -8.02 9.46 3.20
CA LEU A 128 -8.14 8.17 2.52
C LEU A 128 -9.53 7.54 2.74
N LEU A 129 -10.00 7.50 3.99
CA LEU A 129 -11.28 6.86 4.33
C LEU A 129 -12.45 7.57 3.66
N VAL A 130 -12.48 8.90 3.67
CA VAL A 130 -13.49 9.70 2.94
C VAL A 130 -13.44 9.42 1.43
N SER A 131 -12.25 9.26 0.84
CA SER A 131 -12.15 8.92 -0.58
C SER A 131 -12.68 7.51 -0.87
N LEU A 132 -12.45 6.55 0.05
CA LEU A 132 -12.97 5.18 -0.08
C LEU A 132 -14.50 5.15 0.07
N GLU A 133 -15.08 5.89 1.03
CA GLU A 133 -16.53 6.04 1.17
C GLU A 133 -17.17 6.61 -0.10
N LYS A 134 -16.56 7.64 -0.70
CA LYS A 134 -17.00 8.18 -2.00
C LYS A 134 -16.91 7.16 -3.13
N LEU A 135 -15.95 6.23 -3.06
CA LEU A 135 -15.82 5.12 -4.01
C LEU A 135 -16.74 3.94 -3.69
N GLY A 136 -17.62 4.05 -2.70
CA GLY A 136 -18.61 3.04 -2.36
C GLY A 136 -18.19 2.07 -1.26
N ALA A 137 -17.10 2.33 -0.54
CA ALA A 137 -16.74 1.54 0.63
C ALA A 137 -17.72 1.78 1.78
N HIS A 138 -18.11 0.70 2.45
CA HIS A 138 -18.84 0.74 3.72
C HIS A 138 -17.87 0.62 4.87
N ILE A 139 -17.90 1.58 5.81
CA ILE A 139 -16.99 1.62 6.95
C ILE A 139 -17.80 1.70 8.24
N GLU A 140 -17.55 0.76 9.15
CA GLU A 140 -18.12 0.73 10.50
C GLU A 140 -17.00 0.99 11.49
N TYR A 141 -17.00 2.12 12.16
CA TYR A 141 -15.99 2.51 13.15
C TYR A 141 -16.34 1.95 14.53
N ASP A 142 -15.36 1.31 15.20
CA ASP A 142 -15.58 0.71 16.54
C ASP A 142 -15.57 1.77 17.63
N GLU A 143 -14.73 2.81 17.49
CA GLU A 143 -14.51 3.86 18.50
C GLU A 143 -14.75 5.24 17.89
N ASN A 144 -13.74 5.80 17.23
CA ASN A 144 -13.77 7.15 16.70
C ASN A 144 -13.81 7.14 15.16
N GLU A 145 -14.64 8.00 14.59
CA GLU A 145 -14.74 8.16 13.14
C GLU A 145 -13.37 8.51 12.50
N TYR A 146 -13.05 7.86 11.39
CA TYR A 146 -11.78 7.97 10.66
C TYR A 146 -10.53 7.50 11.41
N HIS A 147 -10.70 6.67 12.46
CA HIS A 147 -9.60 6.08 13.22
C HIS A 147 -9.80 4.56 13.35
N PHE A 148 -8.68 3.84 13.47
CA PHE A 148 -8.70 2.43 13.83
C PHE A 148 -9.22 2.23 15.26
N PRO A 149 -9.84 1.07 15.58
CA PRO A 149 -10.20 0.00 14.65
C PRO A 149 -11.49 0.30 13.88
N PHE A 150 -11.67 -0.37 12.75
CA PHE A 150 -12.90 -0.31 11.97
C PHE A 150 -13.06 -1.54 11.08
N THR A 151 -14.30 -1.82 10.69
CA THR A 151 -14.63 -2.80 9.67
C THR A 151 -14.87 -2.12 8.33
N ILE A 152 -14.29 -2.63 7.25
CA ILE A 152 -14.38 -2.04 5.92
C ILE A 152 -14.62 -3.09 4.84
N GLY A 153 -15.31 -2.73 3.78
CA GLY A 153 -15.54 -3.57 2.61
C GLY A 153 -16.32 -2.82 1.53
N ASN A 154 -16.64 -3.52 0.43
CA ASN A 154 -17.36 -2.96 -0.70
C ASN A 154 -18.33 -4.00 -1.28
N THR A 155 -19.40 -3.56 -1.92
CA THR A 155 -20.36 -4.41 -2.65
C THR A 155 -19.96 -4.64 -4.10
N GLY A 156 -19.02 -3.87 -4.64
CA GLY A 156 -18.59 -3.87 -6.04
C GLY A 156 -19.21 -2.75 -6.85
N GLU A 157 -19.91 -1.82 -6.20
CA GLU A 157 -20.43 -0.60 -6.82
C GLU A 157 -19.46 0.54 -6.55
N TYR A 158 -18.89 1.13 -7.61
CA TYR A 158 -17.86 2.15 -7.50
C TYR A 158 -18.24 3.41 -8.25
N ALA A 159 -17.94 4.57 -7.68
CA ALA A 159 -17.97 5.84 -8.40
C ALA A 159 -16.89 5.88 -9.51
N ASP A 160 -17.10 6.71 -10.52
CA ASP A 160 -16.18 6.86 -11.67
C ASP A 160 -15.04 7.83 -11.37
N THR A 161 -15.18 8.65 -10.35
CA THR A 161 -14.20 9.67 -9.97
C THR A 161 -14.06 9.77 -8.47
N VAL A 162 -12.84 10.12 -8.02
CA VAL A 162 -12.57 10.44 -6.61
C VAL A 162 -11.52 11.54 -6.51
N ASP A 163 -11.67 12.41 -5.50
CA ASP A 163 -10.69 13.42 -5.14
C ASP A 163 -9.82 12.93 -3.99
N ILE A 164 -8.52 13.19 -4.06
CA ILE A 164 -7.57 12.88 -2.98
C ILE A 164 -6.60 14.04 -2.76
N ASN A 165 -6.43 14.44 -1.49
CA ASN A 165 -5.39 15.38 -1.10
C ASN A 165 -4.15 14.63 -0.58
N VAL A 166 -2.97 14.94 -1.12
CA VAL A 166 -1.71 14.28 -0.78
C VAL A 166 -0.84 15.06 0.22
N ASP A 167 -1.26 16.24 0.64
CA ASP A 167 -0.42 17.11 1.50
C ASP A 167 -0.10 16.46 2.85
N LYS A 168 -1.02 15.68 3.42
CA LYS A 168 -0.78 14.92 4.64
C LYS A 168 -0.02 13.61 4.42
N SER A 169 -0.21 12.97 3.26
CA SER A 169 0.48 11.73 2.91
C SER A 169 0.30 11.33 1.45
N SER A 170 1.40 11.23 0.72
CA SER A 170 1.42 10.62 -0.62
C SER A 170 1.09 9.11 -0.63
N GLN A 171 1.08 8.47 0.53
CA GLN A 171 0.70 7.06 0.66
C GLN A 171 -0.78 6.84 0.32
N PHE A 172 -1.65 7.85 0.52
CA PHE A 172 -3.06 7.76 0.18
C PHE A 172 -3.25 7.53 -1.32
N LEU A 173 -2.62 8.36 -2.15
CA LEU A 173 -2.68 8.20 -3.62
C LEU A 173 -2.02 6.91 -4.08
N SER A 174 -0.83 6.57 -3.54
CA SER A 174 -0.17 5.30 -3.85
C SER A 174 -1.03 4.09 -3.51
N ALA A 175 -1.76 4.13 -2.39
CA ALA A 175 -2.68 3.09 -1.97
C ALA A 175 -3.85 2.93 -2.95
N LEU A 176 -4.50 4.03 -3.33
CA LEU A 176 -5.60 4.02 -4.30
C LEU A 176 -5.15 3.49 -5.67
N LEU A 177 -3.99 3.94 -6.18
CA LEU A 177 -3.46 3.48 -7.46
C LEU A 177 -3.26 1.97 -7.52
N ILE A 178 -2.59 1.38 -6.52
CA ILE A 178 -2.35 -0.07 -6.52
C ILE A 178 -3.67 -0.82 -6.32
N SER A 179 -4.53 -0.35 -5.42
CA SER A 179 -5.78 -1.03 -5.07
C SER A 179 -6.85 -0.94 -6.18
N ALA A 180 -6.72 0.02 -7.10
CA ALA A 180 -7.61 0.15 -8.26
C ALA A 180 -7.70 -1.13 -9.12
N ILE A 181 -6.69 -1.98 -9.07
CA ILE A 181 -6.65 -3.27 -9.78
C ILE A 181 -7.88 -4.16 -9.46
N VAL A 182 -8.43 -4.04 -8.25
CA VAL A 182 -9.58 -4.87 -7.82
C VAL A 182 -10.92 -4.36 -8.35
N MET A 183 -10.98 -3.15 -8.91
CA MET A 183 -12.26 -2.53 -9.34
C MET A 183 -12.77 -3.05 -10.68
N GLU A 184 -11.94 -3.68 -11.49
CA GLU A 184 -12.28 -4.19 -12.84
C GLU A 184 -12.90 -3.13 -13.77
N LYS A 185 -12.69 -1.83 -13.49
CA LYS A 185 -13.14 -0.71 -14.31
C LYS A 185 -12.17 0.46 -14.23
N ASN A 186 -12.20 1.29 -15.26
CA ASN A 186 -11.45 2.54 -15.27
C ASN A 186 -12.12 3.56 -14.35
N PHE A 187 -11.32 4.32 -13.63
CA PHE A 187 -11.79 5.46 -12.85
C PHE A 187 -10.73 6.57 -12.82
N THR A 188 -11.17 7.78 -12.49
CA THR A 188 -10.31 8.96 -12.44
C THR A 188 -10.04 9.36 -11.01
N ILE A 189 -8.78 9.59 -10.68
CA ILE A 189 -8.38 10.19 -9.41
C ILE A 189 -7.96 11.64 -9.67
N ASN A 190 -8.69 12.59 -9.09
CA ASN A 190 -8.31 14.00 -9.07
C ASN A 190 -7.39 14.25 -7.88
N VAL A 191 -6.15 14.63 -8.16
CA VAL A 191 -5.13 14.83 -7.13
C VAL A 191 -4.99 16.30 -6.81
N THR A 192 -5.01 16.65 -5.52
CA THR A 192 -4.67 17.97 -5.00
C THR A 192 -3.48 17.88 -4.05
N GLY A 193 -2.66 18.94 -4.01
CA GLY A 193 -1.38 18.94 -3.30
C GLY A 193 -0.23 18.37 -4.11
N THR A 194 0.97 18.51 -3.57
CA THR A 194 2.22 18.10 -4.26
C THR A 194 3.19 17.33 -3.38
N HIS A 195 2.79 17.04 -2.14
CA HIS A 195 3.67 16.40 -1.17
C HIS A 195 4.00 14.95 -1.58
N GLY A 196 5.29 14.63 -1.58
CA GLY A 196 5.77 13.26 -1.73
C GLY A 196 5.49 12.60 -3.09
N MET A 197 5.32 13.38 -4.17
CA MET A 197 5.04 12.86 -5.52
C MET A 197 6.10 11.89 -6.05
N ALA A 198 7.35 11.98 -5.57
CA ALA A 198 8.38 10.99 -5.89
C ALA A 198 8.01 9.55 -5.47
N TYR A 199 7.26 9.39 -4.37
CA TYR A 199 6.74 8.08 -3.94
C TYR A 199 5.57 7.60 -4.79
N VAL A 200 4.78 8.53 -5.33
CA VAL A 200 3.71 8.21 -6.28
C VAL A 200 4.33 7.74 -7.59
N GLU A 201 5.33 8.43 -8.09
CA GLU A 201 6.07 8.03 -9.30
C GLU A 201 6.77 6.66 -9.10
N MET A 202 7.38 6.42 -7.93
CA MET A 202 7.89 5.09 -7.58
C MET A 202 6.79 4.02 -7.69
N THR A 203 5.59 4.30 -7.20
CA THR A 203 4.46 3.37 -7.28
C THR A 203 4.09 3.09 -8.73
N ARG A 204 3.95 4.13 -9.56
CA ARG A 204 3.62 4.03 -10.98
C ARG A 204 4.66 3.20 -11.75
N LEU A 205 5.95 3.46 -11.52
CA LEU A 205 7.04 2.71 -12.14
C LEU A 205 7.04 1.23 -11.73
N MET A 206 6.75 0.93 -10.46
CA MET A 206 6.64 -0.45 -10.00
C MET A 206 5.43 -1.16 -10.60
N MET A 207 4.26 -0.51 -10.68
CA MET A 207 3.08 -1.06 -11.36
C MET A 207 3.39 -1.38 -12.82
N LYS A 208 4.13 -0.50 -13.53
CA LYS A 208 4.56 -0.73 -14.90
C LYS A 208 5.45 -1.97 -15.07
N GLN A 209 6.31 -2.30 -14.08
CA GLN A 209 7.12 -3.53 -14.10
C GLN A 209 6.26 -4.80 -14.04
N PHE A 210 5.04 -4.70 -13.51
CA PHE A 210 4.05 -5.79 -13.48
C PHE A 210 3.06 -5.73 -14.66
N GLY A 211 3.31 -4.87 -15.65
CA GLY A 211 2.48 -4.74 -16.85
C GLY A 211 1.24 -3.86 -16.68
N LEU A 212 1.16 -3.10 -15.58
CA LEU A 212 0.06 -2.17 -15.31
C LEU A 212 0.49 -0.75 -15.68
N ASP A 213 -0.26 -0.08 -16.54
CA ASP A 213 0.03 1.30 -16.89
C ASP A 213 -0.99 2.25 -16.24
N VAL A 214 -0.49 3.40 -15.80
CA VAL A 214 -1.28 4.47 -15.19
C VAL A 214 -1.08 5.72 -16.04
N MET A 215 -2.16 6.18 -16.68
CA MET A 215 -2.12 7.42 -17.46
C MET A 215 -2.25 8.63 -16.54
N GLN A 216 -1.45 9.64 -16.81
CA GLN A 216 -1.47 10.90 -16.08
C GLN A 216 -1.65 12.06 -17.06
N ASP A 217 -2.64 12.89 -16.83
CA ASP A 217 -2.81 14.14 -17.58
C ASP A 217 -1.99 15.30 -16.97
N LYS A 218 -1.94 16.45 -17.71
CA LYS A 218 -1.22 17.65 -17.27
C LYS A 218 -1.79 18.31 -16.02
N LYS A 219 -3.01 17.95 -15.58
CA LYS A 219 -3.70 18.49 -14.40
C LYS A 219 -3.57 17.58 -13.17
N LEU A 220 -2.66 16.60 -13.20
CA LEU A 220 -2.47 15.60 -12.14
C LEU A 220 -3.67 14.66 -11.94
N SER A 221 -4.64 14.62 -12.84
CA SER A 221 -5.63 13.55 -12.85
C SER A 221 -4.97 12.27 -13.30
N LEU A 222 -5.15 11.19 -12.55
CA LEU A 222 -4.62 9.87 -12.87
C LEU A 222 -5.77 8.98 -13.28
N ILE A 223 -5.65 8.37 -14.46
CA ILE A 223 -6.62 7.41 -14.95
C ILE A 223 -5.96 6.04 -14.90
N HIS A 224 -6.61 5.12 -14.22
CA HIS A 224 -6.16 3.73 -14.18
C HIS A 224 -6.84 2.93 -15.31
N ILE A 225 -6.07 2.09 -15.98
CA ILE A 225 -6.58 1.18 -17.03
C ILE A 225 -6.44 -0.26 -16.55
#